data_cfdc8b8151510705ff6479b73f040c3d
#
_entry.id   cfdc8b8151510705ff6479b73f040c3d
#
_cell.length_a   1.000
_cell.length_b   1.000
_cell.length_c   1.000
_cell.angle_alpha   90.00
_cell.angle_beta   90.00
_cell.angle_gamma   90.00
#
_symmetry.space_group_name_H-M   'P 1'
#
loop_
_entity.id
_entity.type
_entity.pdbx_description
1 polymer ?
#
loop_
_entity_poly.entity_id
_entity_poly.type
_entity_poly.pdbx_seq_one_letter_code
_entity_poly.pdbx_strand_id
1 'polypeptide(L)'
;MDPLSITGAIVGLLQLTQACLRLGKRHLGPSQHTTASLTALLQELYCFNDAMTTLQAHLLETCEKGETRLNAFAFLESSLKNCNDALVLLQKQLASTTFMDRKVVGKSFDRKLNKSLDVLRSGRGLFEIVLLADQRQVTHT
;
A
#
# COMPACT_ATOMS: atom_id res chain seq x y z
N MET A 1 9.10 15.36 -8.42
CA MET A 1 8.09 15.50 -7.35
C MET A 1 8.77 16.08 -6.12
N ASP A 2 8.22 17.14 -5.55
CA ASP A 2 8.78 17.75 -4.34
C ASP A 2 8.34 16.98 -3.07
N PRO A 3 8.96 17.23 -1.90
CA PRO A 3 8.66 16.51 -0.67
C PRO A 3 7.21 16.65 -0.22
N LEU A 4 6.61 17.81 -0.44
CA LEU A 4 5.21 18.06 -0.05
C LEU A 4 4.25 17.24 -0.90
N SER A 5 4.53 17.13 -2.20
CA SER A 5 3.73 16.31 -3.11
C SER A 5 3.82 14.83 -2.76
N ILE A 6 5.02 14.35 -2.40
CA ILE A 6 5.22 12.96 -1.96
C ILE A 6 4.45 12.70 -0.66
N THR A 7 4.54 13.62 0.30
CA THR A 7 3.82 13.51 1.58
C THR A 7 2.31 13.44 1.35
N GLY A 8 1.78 14.29 0.47
CA GLY A 8 0.36 14.27 0.12
C GLY A 8 -0.06 12.95 -0.53
N ALA A 9 0.77 12.41 -1.43
CA ALA A 9 0.52 11.13 -2.06
C ALA A 9 0.49 9.99 -1.03
N ILE A 10 1.38 10.01 -0.06
CA ILE A 10 1.43 8.99 1.00
C ILE A 10 0.19 9.08 1.89
N VAL A 11 -0.26 10.28 2.24
CA VAL A 11 -1.51 10.45 2.99
C VAL A 11 -2.69 9.83 2.24
N GLY A 12 -2.78 10.07 0.93
CA GLY A 12 -3.80 9.47 0.08
C GLY A 12 -3.73 7.95 0.07
N LEU A 13 -2.53 7.39 -0.05
CA LEU A 13 -2.31 5.94 -0.01
C LEU A 13 -2.72 5.34 1.33
N LEU A 14 -2.40 6.00 2.44
CA LEU A 14 -2.80 5.55 3.78
C LEU A 14 -4.32 5.51 3.93
N GLN A 15 -5.01 6.53 3.43
CA GLN A 15 -6.47 6.59 3.47
C GLN A 15 -7.10 5.46 2.66
N LEU A 16 -6.59 5.22 1.45
CA LEU A 16 -7.04 4.12 0.58
C LEU A 16 -6.76 2.75 1.21
N THR A 17 -5.59 2.59 1.81
CA THR A 17 -5.20 1.34 2.48
C THR A 17 -6.16 1.02 3.62
N GLN A 18 -6.47 2.01 4.44
CA GLN A 18 -7.42 1.84 5.55
C GLN A 18 -8.83 1.53 5.05
N ALA A 19 -9.27 2.18 3.96
CA ALA A 19 -10.57 1.89 3.36
C ALA A 19 -10.62 0.44 2.84
N CYS A 20 -9.55 -0.02 2.19
CA CYS A 20 -9.46 -1.40 1.71
C CYS A 20 -9.44 -2.39 2.87
N LEU A 21 -8.76 -2.07 3.97
CA LEU A 21 -8.75 -2.91 5.17
C LEU A 21 -10.17 -3.08 5.74
N ARG A 22 -10.91 -1.98 5.86
CA ARG A 22 -12.29 -2.03 6.35
C ARG A 22 -13.18 -2.88 5.47
N LEU A 23 -13.09 -2.68 4.16
CA LEU A 23 -13.89 -3.43 3.19
C LEU A 23 -13.48 -4.91 3.16
N GLY A 24 -12.18 -5.19 3.21
CA GLY A 24 -11.67 -6.55 3.23
C GLY A 24 -12.12 -7.32 4.46
N LYS A 25 -12.15 -6.67 5.62
CA LYS A 25 -12.63 -7.30 6.86
C LYS A 25 -14.11 -7.69 6.78
N ARG A 26 -14.92 -6.97 6.03
CA ARG A 26 -16.32 -7.33 5.81
C ARG A 26 -16.46 -8.65 5.06
N HIS A 27 -15.47 -8.98 4.22
CA HIS A 27 -15.44 -10.24 3.47
C HIS A 27 -14.99 -11.42 4.32
N LEU A 28 -14.49 -11.20 5.54
CA LEU A 28 -14.09 -12.27 6.44
C LEU A 28 -15.29 -13.08 6.95
N GLY A 29 -16.48 -12.49 7.04
CA GLY A 29 -17.74 -13.17 7.38
C GLY A 29 -17.61 -14.38 8.29
N PRO A 30 -18.61 -15.29 8.33
CA PRO A 30 -18.43 -16.56 9.03
C PRO A 30 -17.24 -17.28 8.41
N SER A 31 -16.27 -17.62 9.22
CA SER A 31 -14.91 -18.05 8.92
C SER A 31 -14.74 -19.16 7.86
N GLN A 32 -15.81 -19.80 7.44
CA GLN A 32 -15.77 -20.96 6.55
C GLN A 32 -15.46 -20.62 5.10
N HIS A 33 -15.46 -19.33 4.72
CA HIS A 33 -15.30 -18.92 3.32
C HIS A 33 -14.17 -17.92 3.10
N THR A 34 -13.27 -17.78 4.08
CA THR A 34 -12.10 -16.93 3.95
C THR A 34 -11.08 -17.64 3.07
N THR A 35 -10.76 -17.07 1.91
CA THR A 35 -9.77 -17.63 1.01
C THR A 35 -8.35 -17.27 1.47
N ALA A 36 -7.38 -18.08 1.06
CA ALA A 36 -5.96 -17.76 1.29
C ALA A 36 -5.57 -16.43 0.65
N SER A 37 -6.15 -16.10 -0.52
CA SER A 37 -5.90 -14.84 -1.21
C SER A 37 -6.37 -13.64 -0.40
N LEU A 38 -7.54 -13.71 0.22
CA LEU A 38 -8.06 -12.62 1.04
C LEU A 38 -7.21 -12.44 2.30
N THR A 39 -6.82 -13.54 2.95
CA THR A 39 -5.97 -13.50 4.13
C THR A 39 -4.61 -12.87 3.80
N ALA A 40 -3.98 -13.31 2.70
CA ALA A 40 -2.71 -12.77 2.24
C ALA A 40 -2.82 -11.27 1.91
N LEU A 41 -3.93 -10.87 1.28
CA LEU A 41 -4.18 -9.46 0.96
C LEU A 41 -4.29 -8.61 2.22
N LEU A 42 -5.04 -9.06 3.21
CA LEU A 42 -5.20 -8.31 4.46
C LEU A 42 -3.86 -8.17 5.19
N GLN A 43 -3.05 -9.22 5.22
CA GLN A 43 -1.71 -9.14 5.79
C GLN A 43 -0.85 -8.13 5.06
N GLU A 44 -0.86 -8.15 3.72
CA GLU A 44 -0.08 -7.19 2.93
C GLU A 44 -0.57 -5.76 3.15
N LEU A 45 -1.88 -5.55 3.26
CA LEU A 45 -2.42 -4.21 3.53
C LEU A 45 -1.94 -3.67 4.88
N TYR A 46 -1.85 -4.51 5.92
CA TYR A 46 -1.28 -4.11 7.21
C TYR A 46 0.20 -3.76 7.07
N CYS A 47 0.98 -4.60 6.39
CA CYS A 47 2.41 -4.35 6.16
C CYS A 47 2.62 -3.09 5.33
N PHE A 48 1.80 -2.90 4.31
CA PHE A 48 1.86 -1.71 3.46
C PHE A 48 1.53 -0.45 4.26
N ASN A 49 0.52 -0.51 5.12
CA ASN A 49 0.15 0.59 6.00
C ASN A 49 1.32 0.98 6.91
N ASP A 50 1.97 0.00 7.51
CA ASP A 50 3.12 0.23 8.39
C ASP A 50 4.30 0.85 7.63
N ALA A 51 4.60 0.34 6.44
CA ALA A 51 5.67 0.86 5.58
C ALA A 51 5.39 2.32 5.19
N MET A 52 4.15 2.63 4.83
CA MET A 52 3.75 4.00 4.46
C MET A 52 3.82 4.95 5.65
N THR A 53 3.41 4.50 6.81
CA THR A 53 3.48 5.29 8.04
C THR A 53 4.94 5.62 8.40
N THR A 54 5.83 4.65 8.28
CA THR A 54 7.26 4.83 8.52
C THR A 54 7.86 5.81 7.50
N LEU A 55 7.51 5.64 6.24
CA LEU A 55 7.98 6.53 5.17
C LEU A 55 7.51 7.96 5.39
N GLN A 56 6.25 8.15 5.79
CA GLN A 56 5.69 9.46 6.08
C GLN A 56 6.44 10.14 7.23
N ALA A 57 6.67 9.44 8.31
CA ALA A 57 7.41 9.98 9.46
C ALA A 57 8.82 10.39 9.06
N HIS A 58 9.49 9.58 8.27
CA HIS A 58 10.85 9.85 7.79
C HIS A 58 10.89 11.09 6.89
N LEU A 59 9.93 11.23 5.97
CA LEU A 59 9.83 12.39 5.08
C LEU A 59 9.55 13.68 5.86
N LEU A 60 8.65 13.64 6.86
CA LEU A 60 8.35 14.79 7.68
C LEU A 60 9.58 15.25 8.45
N GLU A 61 10.34 14.31 9.01
CA GLU A 61 11.59 14.61 9.69
C GLU A 61 12.60 15.25 8.74
N THR A 62 12.73 14.73 7.53
CA THR A 62 13.62 15.26 6.50
C THR A 62 13.21 16.68 6.11
N CYS A 63 11.91 16.95 5.98
CA CYS A 63 11.40 18.29 5.65
C CYS A 63 11.67 19.29 6.77
N GLU A 64 11.47 18.89 8.02
CA GLU A 64 11.72 19.75 9.19
C GLU A 64 13.19 20.16 9.31
N LYS A 65 14.10 19.27 8.96
CA LYS A 65 15.54 19.53 8.99
C LYS A 65 16.02 20.30 7.79
N GLY A 66 15.17 20.60 6.81
CA GLY A 66 15.53 21.28 5.59
C GLY A 66 16.50 20.51 4.72
N GLU A 67 16.57 19.19 4.88
CA GLU A 67 17.50 18.35 4.15
C GLU A 67 16.98 18.06 2.74
N THR A 68 17.89 18.14 1.76
CA THR A 68 17.57 17.92 0.35
C THR A 68 17.99 16.54 -0.14
N ARG A 69 17.60 15.49 0.59
CA ARG A 69 17.92 14.10 0.21
C ARG A 69 16.81 13.50 -0.66
N LEU A 70 16.39 14.28 -1.65
CA LEU A 70 15.25 13.92 -2.50
C LEU A 70 15.59 12.95 -3.63
N ASN A 71 16.87 12.73 -3.92
CA ASN A 71 17.26 11.86 -5.03
C ASN A 71 16.76 10.42 -4.84
N ALA A 72 16.79 9.92 -3.60
CA ALA A 72 16.27 8.59 -3.30
C ALA A 72 14.75 8.52 -3.48
N PHE A 73 14.05 9.61 -3.22
CA PHE A 73 12.59 9.67 -3.31
C PHE A 73 12.08 9.94 -4.72
N ALA A 74 12.95 10.38 -5.65
CA ALA A 74 12.58 10.61 -7.04
C ALA A 74 12.09 9.33 -7.72
N PHE A 75 12.59 8.16 -7.28
CA PHE A 75 12.19 6.87 -7.82
C PHE A 75 10.82 6.40 -7.33
N LEU A 76 10.27 7.04 -6.31
CA LEU A 76 9.02 6.61 -5.69
C LEU A 76 7.77 7.04 -6.45
N GLU A 77 7.87 8.07 -7.28
CA GLU A 77 6.72 8.66 -7.94
C GLU A 77 5.91 7.64 -8.71
N SER A 78 6.58 6.87 -9.59
CA SER A 78 5.93 5.85 -10.41
C SER A 78 5.32 4.74 -9.54
N SER A 79 6.05 4.31 -8.50
CA SER A 79 5.59 3.26 -7.61
C SER A 79 4.40 3.71 -6.74
N LEU A 80 4.43 4.97 -6.28
CA LEU A 80 3.30 5.55 -5.54
C LEU A 80 2.04 5.57 -6.40
N LYS A 81 2.19 5.97 -7.67
CA LYS A 81 1.07 5.99 -8.61
C LYS A 81 0.54 4.58 -8.86
N ASN A 82 1.41 3.61 -9.09
CA ASN A 82 1.01 2.23 -9.35
C ASN A 82 0.28 1.64 -8.14
N CYS A 83 0.75 1.90 -6.94
CA CYS A 83 0.10 1.46 -5.71
C CYS A 83 -1.25 2.15 -5.52
N ASN A 84 -1.34 3.44 -5.83
CA ASN A 84 -2.60 4.18 -5.78
C ASN A 84 -3.63 3.56 -6.72
N ASP A 85 -3.25 3.30 -7.95
CA ASP A 85 -4.14 2.68 -8.95
C ASP A 85 -4.59 1.29 -8.50
N ALA A 86 -3.69 0.50 -7.95
CA ALA A 86 -4.00 -0.83 -7.42
C ALA A 86 -4.99 -0.76 -6.26
N LEU A 87 -4.80 0.18 -5.33
CA LEU A 87 -5.69 0.35 -4.18
C LEU A 87 -7.06 0.87 -4.58
N VAL A 88 -7.14 1.80 -5.55
CA VAL A 88 -8.42 2.29 -6.08
C VAL A 88 -9.20 1.15 -6.70
N LEU A 89 -8.54 0.34 -7.53
CA LEU A 89 -9.17 -0.83 -8.16
C LEU A 89 -9.61 -1.84 -7.11
N LEU A 90 -8.76 -2.12 -6.13
CA LEU A 90 -9.05 -3.04 -5.03
C LEU A 90 -10.26 -2.57 -4.22
N GLN A 91 -10.34 -1.28 -3.91
CA GLN A 91 -11.46 -0.69 -3.20
C GLN A 91 -12.77 -0.94 -3.95
N LYS A 92 -12.77 -0.72 -5.27
CA LYS A 92 -13.94 -0.97 -6.11
C LYS A 92 -14.34 -2.44 -6.11
N GLN A 93 -13.37 -3.34 -6.21
CA GLN A 93 -13.62 -4.78 -6.21
C GLN A 93 -14.22 -5.25 -4.89
N LEU A 94 -13.65 -4.80 -3.77
CA LEU A 94 -14.13 -5.18 -2.43
C LEU A 94 -15.50 -4.57 -2.12
N ALA A 95 -15.78 -3.36 -2.59
CA ALA A 95 -17.04 -2.68 -2.35
C ALA A 95 -18.18 -3.26 -3.20
N SER A 96 -17.87 -3.66 -4.44
CA SER A 96 -18.89 -4.14 -5.40
C SER A 96 -19.19 -5.63 -5.29
N THR A 97 -18.30 -6.41 -4.67
CA THR A 97 -18.45 -7.87 -4.57
C THR A 97 -19.06 -8.23 -3.23
N THR A 98 -20.26 -8.81 -3.24
CA THR A 98 -20.89 -9.30 -2.03
C THR A 98 -20.36 -10.69 -1.70
N PHE A 99 -20.64 -11.15 -0.49
CA PHE A 99 -20.27 -12.51 -0.06
C PHE A 99 -20.87 -13.58 -0.99
N MET A 100 -22.11 -13.39 -1.42
CA MET A 100 -22.78 -14.34 -2.33
C MET A 100 -22.14 -14.33 -3.71
N ASP A 101 -21.83 -13.14 -4.23
CA ASP A 101 -21.16 -13.00 -5.53
C ASP A 101 -19.80 -13.66 -5.52
N ARG A 102 -19.07 -13.58 -4.40
CA ARG A 102 -17.76 -14.19 -4.25
C ARG A 102 -17.79 -15.70 -4.40
N LYS A 103 -18.87 -16.36 -3.93
CA LYS A 103 -19.06 -17.80 -4.11
C LYS A 103 -19.18 -18.19 -5.57
N VAL A 104 -19.84 -17.33 -6.39
CA VAL A 104 -20.09 -17.62 -7.80
C VAL A 104 -18.87 -17.29 -8.66
N VAL A 105 -18.15 -16.19 -8.35
CA VAL A 105 -17.02 -15.68 -9.14
C VAL A 105 -15.66 -15.86 -8.45
N GLY A 106 -15.56 -16.81 -7.52
CA GLY A 106 -14.44 -16.95 -6.59
C GLY A 106 -13.07 -16.91 -7.23
N LYS A 107 -12.85 -17.66 -8.32
CA LYS A 107 -11.55 -17.70 -9.01
C LYS A 107 -11.18 -16.37 -9.65
N SER A 108 -12.15 -15.69 -10.26
CA SER A 108 -11.92 -14.38 -10.86
C SER A 108 -11.62 -13.33 -9.78
N PHE A 109 -12.37 -13.36 -8.68
CA PHE A 109 -12.15 -12.48 -7.53
C PHE A 109 -10.75 -12.68 -6.95
N ASP A 110 -10.36 -13.93 -6.67
CA ASP A 110 -9.05 -14.25 -6.12
C ASP A 110 -7.91 -13.84 -7.05
N ARG A 111 -8.08 -14.01 -8.36
CA ARG A 111 -7.08 -13.60 -9.35
C ARG A 111 -6.86 -12.09 -9.31
N LYS A 112 -7.95 -11.31 -9.21
CA LYS A 112 -7.88 -9.86 -9.12
C LYS A 112 -7.21 -9.41 -7.81
N LEU A 113 -7.55 -10.07 -6.69
CA LEU A 113 -6.91 -9.80 -5.39
C LEU A 113 -5.40 -10.07 -5.47
N ASN A 114 -4.99 -11.20 -6.04
CA ASN A 114 -3.59 -11.57 -6.18
C ASN A 114 -2.81 -10.58 -7.04
N LYS A 115 -3.44 -10.06 -8.10
CA LYS A 115 -2.82 -9.06 -8.97
C LYS A 115 -2.53 -7.77 -8.20
N SER A 116 -3.50 -7.29 -7.42
CA SER A 116 -3.31 -6.11 -6.57
C SER A 116 -2.27 -6.37 -5.49
N LEU A 117 -2.28 -7.57 -4.91
CA LEU A 117 -1.33 -8.00 -3.90
C LEU A 117 0.11 -7.92 -4.43
N ASP A 118 0.35 -8.40 -5.66
CA ASP A 118 1.69 -8.36 -6.27
C ASP A 118 2.19 -6.93 -6.45
N VAL A 119 1.32 -6.02 -6.89
CA VAL A 119 1.67 -4.61 -7.06
C VAL A 119 2.04 -3.98 -5.70
N LEU A 120 1.25 -4.25 -4.66
CA LEU A 120 1.50 -3.70 -3.32
C LEU A 120 2.79 -4.25 -2.72
N ARG A 121 3.07 -5.55 -2.90
CA ARG A 121 4.32 -6.16 -2.43
C ARG A 121 5.54 -5.54 -3.10
N SER A 122 5.47 -5.35 -4.42
CA SER A 122 6.56 -4.73 -5.18
C SER A 122 6.80 -3.30 -4.72
N GLY A 123 5.73 -2.53 -4.53
CA GLY A 123 5.81 -1.15 -4.06
C GLY A 123 6.38 -1.07 -2.66
N ARG A 124 5.90 -1.91 -1.74
CA ARG A 124 6.39 -1.94 -0.37
C ARG A 124 7.89 -2.27 -0.32
N GLY A 125 8.31 -3.26 -1.10
CA GLY A 125 9.72 -3.62 -1.19
C GLY A 125 10.60 -2.45 -1.63
N LEU A 126 10.16 -1.71 -2.63
CA LEU A 126 10.87 -0.51 -3.10
C LEU A 126 10.93 0.57 -2.02
N PHE A 127 9.83 0.83 -1.32
CA PHE A 127 9.78 1.83 -0.25
C PHE A 127 10.73 1.48 0.88
N GLU A 128 10.81 0.21 1.25
CA GLU A 128 11.74 -0.27 2.29
C GLU A 128 13.19 -0.10 1.86
N ILE A 129 13.52 -0.37 0.60
CA ILE A 129 14.87 -0.18 0.05
C ILE A 129 15.25 1.31 0.09
N VAL A 130 14.34 2.18 -0.31
CA VAL A 130 14.59 3.63 -0.31
C VAL A 130 14.82 4.14 1.12
N LEU A 131 14.03 3.66 2.08
CA LEU A 131 14.22 4.02 3.50
C LEU A 131 15.58 3.59 4.01
N LEU A 132 16.01 2.36 3.70
CA LEU A 132 17.32 1.87 4.11
C LEU A 132 18.46 2.68 3.49
N ALA A 133 18.36 3.00 2.20
CA ALA A 133 19.35 3.80 1.50
C ALA A 133 19.49 5.19 2.12
N ASP A 134 18.36 5.83 2.44
CA ASP A 134 18.36 7.17 3.04
C ASP A 134 18.92 7.13 4.48
N GLN A 135 18.57 6.12 5.25
CA GLN A 135 19.11 5.93 6.61
C GLN A 135 20.63 5.73 6.58
N ARG A 136 21.14 5.01 5.60
CA ARG A 136 22.60 4.83 5.42
C ARG A 136 23.30 6.15 5.13
N GLN A 137 22.69 7.01 4.32
CA GLN A 137 23.24 8.34 4.04
C GLN A 137 23.33 9.20 5.31
N VAL A 138 22.34 9.09 6.19
CA VAL A 138 22.34 9.81 7.47
C VAL A 138 23.47 9.34 8.38
N THR A 139 23.76 8.05 8.42
CA THR A 139 24.81 7.48 9.29
C THR A 139 26.22 7.77 8.80
N HIS A 140 26.40 8.13 7.54
CA HIS A 140 27.72 8.44 6.96
C HIS A 140 28.02 9.94 6.91
N THR A 141 27.09 10.78 7.29
CA THR A 141 27.31 12.22 7.42
C THR A 141 27.45 12.61 8.87
#